data_a84017e8bac7e6cc67dc3bac348a15af
#
_entry.id   a84017e8bac7e6cc67dc3bac348a15af
#
_cell.length_a   1.000
_cell.length_b   1.000
_cell.length_c   1.000
_cell.angle_alpha   90.00
_cell.angle_beta   90.00
_cell.angle_gamma   90.00
#
_symmetry.space_group_name_H-M   'P 1'
#
loop_
_entity.id
_entity.type
_entity.pdbx_description
1 polymer ?
#
loop_
_entity_poly.entity_id
_entity_poly.type
_entity_poly.pdbx_seq_one_letter_code
_entity_poly.pdbx_strand_id
1 'polypeptide(L)'
;METVSDMIAGFLAGLTPGTRAVYRSVVSRWLRWCADNGIDMLRAKRTHIEVFAAYDGGMRPAAKNTVCRNLSVVCCLYRYLCEEGYIDCNPGEHVRRPKLYGHSDGTYLTREQARLFLTEARGMGARTDALCSLLLLTGARVGEALGLDVEDCHLNDGRPWVRFDRKGDWSQRVAIPSDAAEALARLIGERRRGAVFREDSGARLRQQTAVGIVSSVALRVGVPDISPHSLRRTFCTLSRDAGVPDRDIMAAGGWNSPQMLDYYDMSRRGLNGKAGDGLQDYLGKED
;
A
#
# COMPACT_ATOMS: atom_id res chain seq x y z
N MET A 1 -32.50 24.79 -6.03
CA MET A 1 -31.54 24.85 -4.89
C MET A 1 -30.85 23.49 -4.85
N GLU A 2 -29.55 23.48 -5.07
CA GLU A 2 -28.78 22.22 -5.00
C GLU A 2 -28.84 21.62 -3.60
N THR A 3 -29.03 20.32 -3.53
CA THR A 3 -29.07 19.60 -2.25
C THR A 3 -27.66 19.25 -1.78
N VAL A 4 -27.48 18.99 -0.49
CA VAL A 4 -26.21 18.45 0.05
C VAL A 4 -25.79 17.19 -0.70
N SER A 5 -26.75 16.38 -1.16
CA SER A 5 -26.47 15.17 -1.95
C SER A 5 -25.82 15.51 -3.30
N ASP A 6 -26.29 16.56 -3.96
CA ASP A 6 -25.74 17.00 -5.27
C ASP A 6 -24.30 17.55 -5.10
N MET A 7 -24.08 18.35 -4.05
CA MET A 7 -22.73 18.85 -3.71
C MET A 7 -21.73 17.70 -3.45
N ILE A 8 -22.14 16.69 -2.70
CA ILE A 8 -21.30 15.52 -2.43
C ILE A 8 -21.09 14.68 -3.70
N ALA A 9 -22.09 14.54 -4.56
CA ALA A 9 -21.95 13.85 -5.83
C ALA A 9 -20.95 14.56 -6.74
N GLY A 10 -21.00 15.89 -6.83
CA GLY A 10 -20.03 16.72 -7.56
C GLY A 10 -18.61 16.55 -7.02
N PHE A 11 -18.43 16.66 -5.70
CA PHE A 11 -17.14 16.42 -5.05
C PHE A 11 -16.53 15.04 -5.38
N LEU A 12 -17.35 13.99 -5.34
CA LEU A 12 -16.89 12.63 -5.58
C LEU A 12 -16.66 12.32 -7.07
N ALA A 13 -17.31 13.04 -7.99
CA ALA A 13 -17.21 12.79 -9.42
C ALA A 13 -15.80 12.99 -9.97
N GLY A 14 -15.07 14.02 -9.49
CA GLY A 14 -13.69 14.32 -9.90
C GLY A 14 -12.63 13.35 -9.37
N LEU A 15 -13.00 12.34 -8.54
CA LEU A 15 -12.05 11.42 -7.94
C LEU A 15 -11.92 10.11 -8.72
N THR A 16 -10.70 9.53 -8.74
CA THR A 16 -10.48 8.18 -9.29
C THR A 16 -11.31 7.13 -8.54
N PRO A 17 -11.69 6.00 -9.16
CA PRO A 17 -12.57 4.99 -8.54
C PRO A 17 -12.12 4.53 -7.15
N GLY A 18 -10.83 4.23 -6.98
CA GLY A 18 -10.27 3.80 -5.69
C GLY A 18 -10.31 4.89 -4.61
N THR A 19 -9.94 6.13 -4.97
CA THR A 19 -10.01 7.28 -4.07
C THR A 19 -11.46 7.61 -3.71
N ARG A 20 -12.37 7.56 -4.71
CA ARG A 20 -13.79 7.81 -4.54
C ARG A 20 -14.43 6.90 -3.49
N ALA A 21 -14.10 5.60 -3.49
CA ALA A 21 -14.64 4.65 -2.51
C ALA A 21 -14.25 5.02 -1.07
N VAL A 22 -12.97 5.36 -0.84
CA VAL A 22 -12.46 5.78 0.47
C VAL A 22 -13.10 7.10 0.92
N TYR A 23 -13.14 8.07 0.02
CA TYR A 23 -13.69 9.40 0.29
C TYR A 23 -15.18 9.32 0.59
N ARG A 24 -15.96 8.58 -0.20
CA ARG A 24 -17.37 8.33 0.06
C ARG A 24 -17.60 7.77 1.46
N SER A 25 -16.81 6.78 1.88
CA SER A 25 -16.93 6.18 3.21
C SER A 25 -16.70 7.21 4.33
N VAL A 26 -15.67 8.05 4.22
CA VAL A 26 -15.37 9.07 5.24
C VAL A 26 -16.45 10.17 5.24
N VAL A 27 -16.84 10.66 4.05
CA VAL A 27 -17.88 11.69 3.92
C VAL A 27 -19.21 11.19 4.48
N SER A 28 -19.60 9.95 4.19
CA SER A 28 -20.86 9.39 4.76
C SER A 28 -20.82 9.32 6.28
N ARG A 29 -19.66 8.99 6.89
CA ARG A 29 -19.53 9.03 8.36
C ARG A 29 -19.55 10.46 8.89
N TRP A 30 -18.92 11.40 8.21
CA TRP A 30 -18.96 12.82 8.58
C TRP A 30 -20.37 13.38 8.57
N LEU A 31 -21.13 13.14 7.49
CA LEU A 31 -22.53 13.60 7.39
C LEU A 31 -23.42 13.02 8.48
N ARG A 32 -23.27 11.72 8.75
CA ARG A 32 -24.01 11.06 9.84
C ARG A 32 -23.66 11.67 11.19
N TRP A 33 -22.36 11.85 11.46
CA TRP A 33 -21.90 12.45 12.70
C TRP A 33 -22.42 13.88 12.88
N CYS A 34 -22.45 14.69 11.82
CA CYS A 34 -23.07 16.02 11.86
C CYS A 34 -24.56 15.93 12.22
N ALA A 35 -25.30 15.04 11.57
CA ALA A 35 -26.72 14.86 11.85
C ALA A 35 -26.99 14.42 13.30
N ASP A 36 -26.22 13.43 13.78
CA ASP A 36 -26.34 12.91 15.16
C ASP A 36 -26.01 13.96 16.22
N ASN A 37 -25.21 14.98 15.89
CA ASN A 37 -24.84 16.08 16.80
C ASN A 37 -25.59 17.39 16.52
N GLY A 38 -26.61 17.39 15.65
CA GLY A 38 -27.39 18.58 15.30
C GLY A 38 -26.57 19.68 14.61
N ILE A 39 -25.52 19.31 13.90
CA ILE A 39 -24.62 20.25 13.21
C ILE A 39 -25.06 20.35 11.75
N ASP A 40 -25.36 21.56 11.29
CA ASP A 40 -25.45 21.86 9.87
C ASP A 40 -24.04 21.76 9.26
N MET A 41 -23.83 20.82 8.32
CA MET A 41 -22.51 20.61 7.73
C MET A 41 -21.99 21.84 6.99
N LEU A 42 -22.86 22.69 6.41
CA LEU A 42 -22.45 23.92 5.74
C LEU A 42 -22.01 25.02 6.72
N ARG A 43 -22.34 24.88 8.00
CA ARG A 43 -21.95 25.78 9.09
C ARG A 43 -21.00 25.14 10.09
N ALA A 44 -20.41 24.00 9.73
CA ALA A 44 -19.47 23.32 10.59
C ALA A 44 -18.22 24.19 10.84
N LYS A 45 -17.66 24.07 12.05
CA LYS A 45 -16.47 24.80 12.48
C LYS A 45 -15.27 23.85 12.49
N ARG A 46 -14.06 24.42 12.50
CA ARG A 46 -12.78 23.69 12.61
C ARG A 46 -12.84 22.67 13.76
N THR A 47 -13.34 23.05 14.91
CA THR A 47 -13.44 22.16 16.09
C THR A 47 -14.29 20.93 15.82
N HIS A 48 -15.36 21.05 15.04
CA HIS A 48 -16.21 19.90 14.68
C HIS A 48 -15.42 18.90 13.81
N ILE A 49 -14.62 19.40 12.85
CA ILE A 49 -13.75 18.55 12.00
C ILE A 49 -12.70 17.85 12.84
N GLU A 50 -12.04 18.57 13.77
CA GLU A 50 -11.01 18.02 14.65
C GLU A 50 -11.59 16.95 15.59
N VAL A 51 -12.77 17.17 16.19
CA VAL A 51 -13.44 16.18 17.05
C VAL A 51 -13.85 14.94 16.26
N PHE A 52 -14.54 15.13 15.12
CA PHE A 52 -14.90 14.00 14.25
C PHE A 52 -13.66 13.15 13.88
N ALA A 53 -12.59 13.80 13.46
CA ALA A 53 -11.40 13.10 13.03
C ALA A 53 -10.71 12.35 14.18
N ALA A 54 -10.66 12.96 15.38
CA ALA A 54 -10.03 12.37 16.55
C ALA A 54 -10.73 11.09 17.02
N TYR A 55 -12.02 10.98 16.81
CA TYR A 55 -12.84 9.84 17.27
C TYR A 55 -13.46 9.03 16.13
N ASP A 56 -13.20 9.36 14.87
CA ASP A 56 -13.76 8.73 13.66
C ASP A 56 -15.30 8.63 13.70
N GLY A 57 -15.95 9.63 14.33
CA GLY A 57 -17.38 9.64 14.57
C GLY A 57 -17.86 8.70 15.68
N GLY A 58 -16.95 8.07 16.43
CA GLY A 58 -17.25 7.15 17.53
C GLY A 58 -16.90 7.72 18.91
N MET A 59 -16.90 6.85 19.92
CA MET A 59 -16.61 7.22 21.33
C MET A 59 -15.13 6.95 21.73
N ARG A 60 -14.37 6.21 20.93
CA ARG A 60 -12.98 5.86 21.22
C ARG A 60 -12.02 6.66 20.32
N PRO A 61 -10.87 7.09 20.86
CA PRO A 61 -9.85 7.76 20.05
C PRO A 61 -9.42 6.92 18.85
N ALA A 62 -9.38 7.55 17.69
CA ALA A 62 -8.93 6.90 16.46
C ALA A 62 -7.40 6.83 16.39
N ALA A 63 -6.88 5.82 15.69
CA ALA A 63 -5.45 5.73 15.41
C ALA A 63 -4.98 6.94 14.58
N LYS A 64 -3.74 7.42 14.81
CA LYS A 64 -3.18 8.62 14.16
C LYS A 64 -3.34 8.63 12.63
N ASN A 65 -3.14 7.47 11.98
CA ASN A 65 -3.32 7.34 10.52
C ASN A 65 -4.78 7.52 10.10
N THR A 66 -5.73 7.04 10.91
CA THR A 66 -7.17 7.25 10.69
C THR A 66 -7.53 8.72 10.85
N VAL A 67 -7.02 9.39 11.90
CA VAL A 67 -7.19 10.83 12.09
C VAL A 67 -6.70 11.61 10.88
N CYS A 68 -5.47 11.36 10.43
CA CYS A 68 -4.90 12.04 9.26
C CYS A 68 -5.69 11.80 7.98
N ARG A 69 -6.18 10.58 7.77
CA ARG A 69 -7.04 10.24 6.63
C ARG A 69 -8.36 11.00 6.68
N ASN A 70 -9.03 10.99 7.82
CA ASN A 70 -10.31 11.69 8.00
C ASN A 70 -10.15 13.20 7.79
N LEU A 71 -9.12 13.81 8.40
CA LEU A 71 -8.80 15.21 8.18
C LEU A 71 -8.54 15.51 6.70
N SER A 72 -7.79 14.65 6.00
CA SER A 72 -7.49 14.86 4.57
C SER A 72 -8.76 14.86 3.72
N VAL A 73 -9.68 13.94 3.97
CA VAL A 73 -10.93 13.84 3.21
C VAL A 73 -11.87 15.01 3.53
N VAL A 74 -12.11 15.28 4.81
CA VAL A 74 -13.06 16.33 5.22
C VAL A 74 -12.53 17.72 4.83
N CYS A 75 -11.24 18.02 5.03
CA CYS A 75 -10.65 19.27 4.58
C CYS A 75 -10.69 19.43 3.04
N CYS A 76 -10.54 18.33 2.29
CA CYS A 76 -10.65 18.35 0.84
C CYS A 76 -12.10 18.67 0.40
N LEU A 77 -13.09 18.09 1.10
CA LEU A 77 -14.52 18.40 0.88
C LEU A 77 -14.79 19.89 1.12
N TYR A 78 -14.35 20.44 2.25
CA TYR A 78 -14.61 21.85 2.56
C TYR A 78 -13.86 22.82 1.63
N ARG A 79 -12.70 22.42 1.12
CA ARG A 79 -12.02 23.19 0.08
C ARG A 79 -12.89 23.25 -1.19
N TYR A 80 -13.38 22.11 -1.66
CA TYR A 80 -14.28 22.01 -2.80
C TYR A 80 -15.55 22.88 -2.58
N LEU A 81 -16.21 22.75 -1.43
CA LEU A 81 -17.40 23.55 -1.13
C LEU A 81 -17.14 25.05 -1.15
N CYS A 82 -15.97 25.49 -0.71
CA CYS A 82 -15.56 26.89 -0.74
C CYS A 82 -15.24 27.34 -2.17
N GLU A 83 -14.52 26.55 -2.95
CA GLU A 83 -14.18 26.83 -4.35
C GLU A 83 -15.42 26.91 -5.24
N GLU A 84 -16.45 26.10 -4.99
CA GLU A 84 -17.74 26.14 -5.70
C GLU A 84 -18.73 27.20 -5.14
N GLY A 85 -18.34 27.95 -4.10
CA GLY A 85 -19.16 29.02 -3.53
C GLY A 85 -20.35 28.55 -2.68
N TYR A 86 -20.36 27.29 -2.23
CA TYR A 86 -21.39 26.78 -1.32
C TYR A 86 -21.23 27.30 0.12
N ILE A 87 -20.02 27.72 0.48
CA ILE A 87 -19.66 28.32 1.76
C ILE A 87 -18.66 29.47 1.54
N ASP A 88 -18.71 30.50 2.40
CA ASP A 88 -17.87 31.70 2.29
C ASP A 88 -16.44 31.47 2.77
N CYS A 89 -16.22 30.55 3.71
CA CYS A 89 -14.90 30.26 4.26
C CYS A 89 -14.70 28.78 4.53
N ASN A 90 -13.45 28.32 4.38
CA ASN A 90 -13.06 26.93 4.55
C ASN A 90 -12.72 26.62 6.03
N PRO A 91 -13.54 25.91 6.79
CA PRO A 91 -13.24 25.56 8.19
C PRO A 91 -12.10 24.54 8.33
N GLY A 92 -11.70 23.88 7.22
CA GLY A 92 -10.60 22.91 7.19
C GLY A 92 -9.22 23.53 6.98
N GLU A 93 -9.10 24.86 6.74
CA GLU A 93 -7.85 25.52 6.37
C GLU A 93 -6.76 25.42 7.46
N HIS A 94 -7.14 25.66 8.71
CA HIS A 94 -6.20 25.71 9.85
C HIS A 94 -6.33 24.51 10.80
N VAL A 95 -6.78 23.37 10.30
CA VAL A 95 -6.92 22.14 11.09
C VAL A 95 -5.54 21.57 11.45
N ARG A 96 -5.36 21.25 12.73
CA ARG A 96 -4.12 20.64 13.23
C ARG A 96 -4.03 19.18 12.85
N ARG A 97 -2.92 18.80 12.22
CA ARG A 97 -2.65 17.40 11.86
C ARG A 97 -1.69 16.76 12.85
N PRO A 98 -1.96 15.52 13.30
CA PRO A 98 -0.99 14.78 14.09
C PRO A 98 0.32 14.61 13.29
N LYS A 99 1.46 14.77 13.96
CA LYS A 99 2.75 14.40 13.38
C LYS A 99 2.78 12.87 13.24
N LEU A 100 2.86 12.39 12.01
CA LEU A 100 3.19 11.01 11.73
C LEU A 100 4.71 10.88 11.78
N TYR A 101 5.21 9.98 12.63
CA TYR A 101 6.62 9.65 12.60
C TYR A 101 6.92 8.92 11.30
N GLY A 102 8.05 9.24 10.65
CA GLY A 102 8.44 8.75 9.33
C GLY A 102 8.77 7.25 9.24
N HIS A 103 8.28 6.44 10.19
CA HIS A 103 8.49 5.00 10.22
C HIS A 103 7.16 4.26 10.20
N SER A 104 7.10 3.18 9.42
CA SER A 104 5.97 2.28 9.43
C SER A 104 6.06 1.36 10.64
N ASP A 105 4.98 1.28 11.44
CA ASP A 105 4.88 0.30 12.54
C ASP A 105 4.45 -1.10 12.08
N GLY A 106 4.48 -1.35 10.77
CA GLY A 106 4.04 -2.61 10.21
C GLY A 106 5.07 -3.73 10.33
N THR A 107 4.59 -4.95 10.22
CA THR A 107 5.37 -6.18 10.21
C THR A 107 6.15 -6.39 8.91
N TYR A 108 7.26 -7.10 8.98
CA TYR A 108 8.03 -7.61 7.86
C TYR A 108 8.59 -8.99 8.23
N LEU A 109 9.07 -9.75 7.24
CA LEU A 109 9.68 -11.06 7.45
C LEU A 109 11.19 -10.93 7.64
N THR A 110 11.76 -11.67 8.59
CA THR A 110 13.21 -11.91 8.62
C THR A 110 13.65 -12.70 7.38
N ARG A 111 14.96 -12.80 7.15
CA ARG A 111 15.52 -13.59 6.05
C ARG A 111 15.06 -15.05 6.11
N GLU A 112 15.10 -15.66 7.27
CA GLU A 112 14.68 -17.06 7.49
C GLU A 112 13.18 -17.24 7.26
N GLN A 113 12.37 -16.32 7.80
CA GLN A 113 10.92 -16.34 7.61
C GLN A 113 10.55 -16.12 6.13
N ALA A 114 11.25 -15.25 5.40
CA ALA A 114 11.03 -15.04 3.98
C ALA A 114 11.33 -16.30 3.14
N ARG A 115 12.40 -17.04 3.49
CA ARG A 115 12.71 -18.33 2.85
C ARG A 115 11.64 -19.37 3.10
N LEU A 116 11.22 -19.52 4.36
CA LEU A 116 10.15 -20.45 4.74
C LEU A 116 8.83 -20.08 4.05
N PHE A 117 8.51 -18.78 4.00
CA PHE A 117 7.32 -18.27 3.35
C PHE A 117 7.26 -18.65 1.85
N LEU A 118 8.35 -18.47 1.10
CA LEU A 118 8.43 -18.85 -0.30
C LEU A 118 8.35 -20.39 -0.48
N THR A 119 8.98 -21.16 0.40
CA THR A 119 8.92 -22.62 0.37
C THR A 119 7.50 -23.11 0.60
N GLU A 120 6.81 -22.59 1.59
CA GLU A 120 5.42 -22.93 1.88
C GLU A 120 4.48 -22.50 0.74
N ALA A 121 4.66 -21.28 0.21
CA ALA A 121 3.88 -20.78 -0.92
C ALA A 121 3.96 -21.72 -2.14
N ARG A 122 5.16 -22.23 -2.43
CA ARG A 122 5.40 -23.21 -3.51
C ARG A 122 4.62 -24.51 -3.29
N GLY A 123 4.57 -24.99 -2.04
CA GLY A 123 3.80 -26.19 -1.65
C GLY A 123 2.29 -26.02 -1.75
N MET A 124 1.79 -24.78 -1.73
CA MET A 124 0.34 -24.48 -1.79
C MET A 124 -0.21 -24.35 -3.22
N GLY A 125 0.60 -24.55 -4.25
CA GLY A 125 0.18 -24.58 -5.65
C GLY A 125 0.61 -23.35 -6.47
N ALA A 126 0.52 -23.50 -7.79
CA ALA A 126 1.12 -22.56 -8.76
C ALA A 126 0.63 -21.10 -8.60
N ARG A 127 -0.65 -20.89 -8.30
CA ARG A 127 -1.21 -19.53 -8.08
C ARG A 127 -0.62 -18.86 -6.85
N THR A 128 -0.52 -19.59 -5.74
CA THR A 128 0.04 -19.09 -4.47
C THR A 128 1.53 -18.82 -4.63
N ASP A 129 2.27 -19.74 -5.21
CA ASP A 129 3.71 -19.59 -5.47
C ASP A 129 3.99 -18.36 -6.34
N ALA A 130 3.35 -18.24 -7.50
CA ALA A 130 3.56 -17.14 -8.41
C ALA A 130 3.22 -15.78 -7.78
N LEU A 131 2.10 -15.67 -7.05
CA LEU A 131 1.69 -14.43 -6.39
C LEU A 131 2.67 -14.03 -5.29
N CYS A 132 3.01 -14.96 -4.39
CA CYS A 132 3.91 -14.69 -3.26
C CYS A 132 5.33 -14.39 -3.72
N SER A 133 5.86 -15.15 -4.68
CA SER A 133 7.19 -14.92 -5.26
C SER A 133 7.27 -13.58 -5.97
N LEU A 134 6.28 -13.24 -6.80
CA LEU A 134 6.24 -11.94 -7.48
C LEU A 134 6.20 -10.78 -6.48
N LEU A 135 5.30 -10.82 -5.49
CA LEU A 135 5.16 -9.75 -4.50
C LEU A 135 6.43 -9.57 -3.64
N LEU A 136 7.00 -10.68 -3.16
CA LEU A 136 8.16 -10.63 -2.27
C LEU A 136 9.44 -10.27 -3.01
N LEU A 137 9.65 -10.79 -4.22
CA LEU A 137 10.93 -10.64 -4.94
C LEU A 137 11.00 -9.39 -5.83
N THR A 138 9.88 -8.68 -6.02
CA THR A 138 9.87 -7.42 -6.79
C THR A 138 9.42 -6.22 -5.97
N GLY A 139 8.82 -6.45 -4.80
CA GLY A 139 8.21 -5.41 -4.01
C GLY A 139 7.01 -4.73 -4.69
N ALA A 140 6.43 -5.32 -5.73
CA ALA A 140 5.27 -4.77 -6.42
C ALA A 140 4.08 -4.55 -5.48
N ARG A 141 3.23 -3.56 -5.79
CA ARG A 141 1.94 -3.42 -5.10
C ARG A 141 1.01 -4.55 -5.53
N VAL A 142 0.17 -5.02 -4.61
CA VAL A 142 -0.78 -6.10 -4.93
C VAL A 142 -1.65 -5.75 -6.14
N GLY A 143 -2.10 -4.51 -6.27
CA GLY A 143 -2.87 -4.07 -7.45
C GLY A 143 -2.08 -4.14 -8.75
N GLU A 144 -0.78 -3.84 -8.73
CA GLU A 144 0.11 -3.95 -9.88
C GLU A 144 0.29 -5.42 -10.30
N ALA A 145 0.53 -6.30 -9.33
CA ALA A 145 0.62 -7.75 -9.60
C ALA A 145 -0.68 -8.32 -10.17
N LEU A 146 -1.82 -7.97 -9.59
CA LEU A 146 -3.14 -8.44 -10.04
C LEU A 146 -3.56 -7.81 -11.38
N GLY A 147 -3.01 -6.66 -11.73
CA GLY A 147 -3.21 -6.00 -13.03
C GLY A 147 -2.58 -6.72 -14.20
N LEU A 148 -1.54 -7.55 -13.96
CA LEU A 148 -0.80 -8.21 -15.03
C LEU A 148 -1.69 -9.08 -15.91
N ASP A 149 -1.52 -8.92 -17.21
CA ASP A 149 -1.97 -9.85 -18.23
C ASP A 149 -0.79 -10.71 -18.72
N VAL A 150 -1.10 -11.83 -19.35
CA VAL A 150 -0.08 -12.77 -19.86
C VAL A 150 0.85 -12.05 -20.86
N GLU A 151 0.28 -11.12 -21.64
CA GLU A 151 0.99 -10.31 -22.62
C GLU A 151 2.01 -9.34 -22.00
N ASP A 152 1.90 -9.08 -20.69
CA ASP A 152 2.83 -8.25 -19.93
C ASP A 152 4.04 -9.04 -19.38
N CYS A 153 4.04 -10.37 -19.56
CA CYS A 153 5.04 -11.27 -19.00
C CYS A 153 6.00 -11.78 -20.08
N HIS A 154 7.24 -11.34 -20.05
CA HIS A 154 8.29 -11.75 -20.96
C HIS A 154 9.28 -12.65 -20.22
N LEU A 155 8.94 -13.94 -20.12
CA LEU A 155 9.63 -14.89 -19.25
C LEU A 155 10.78 -15.62 -19.93
N ASN A 156 10.83 -15.62 -21.27
CA ASN A 156 11.77 -16.39 -22.08
C ASN A 156 12.86 -15.52 -22.76
N ASP A 157 12.87 -14.21 -22.52
CA ASP A 157 13.74 -13.26 -23.23
C ASP A 157 15.04 -13.01 -22.45
N GLY A 158 15.93 -14.00 -22.39
CA GLY A 158 17.23 -13.87 -21.72
C GLY A 158 17.08 -13.51 -20.23
N ARG A 159 16.95 -12.23 -19.88
CA ARG A 159 16.61 -11.80 -18.53
C ARG A 159 15.08 -11.60 -18.42
N PRO A 160 14.35 -12.40 -17.64
CA PRO A 160 12.90 -12.28 -17.52
C PRO A 160 12.47 -10.92 -16.98
N TRP A 161 11.37 -10.39 -17.50
CA TRP A 161 10.79 -9.13 -17.03
C TRP A 161 9.27 -9.13 -17.18
N VAL A 162 8.61 -8.25 -16.41
CA VAL A 162 7.17 -7.98 -16.49
C VAL A 162 6.94 -6.49 -16.67
N ARG A 163 5.80 -6.12 -17.27
CA ARG A 163 5.36 -4.74 -17.39
C ARG A 163 4.28 -4.45 -16.37
N PHE A 164 4.59 -3.62 -15.38
CA PHE A 164 3.60 -3.14 -14.40
C PHE A 164 2.99 -1.82 -14.83
N ASP A 165 1.67 -1.72 -14.74
CA ASP A 165 0.98 -0.45 -14.76
C ASP A 165 1.05 0.19 -13.38
N ARG A 166 1.69 1.35 -13.30
CA ARG A 166 1.95 2.08 -12.06
C ARG A 166 0.89 3.15 -11.82
N LYS A 167 0.77 3.61 -10.59
CA LYS A 167 -0.10 4.74 -10.25
C LYS A 167 0.34 6.00 -11.01
N GLY A 168 -0.60 6.67 -11.73
CA GLY A 168 -0.31 7.86 -12.54
C GLY A 168 -0.19 7.57 -14.03
N ASP A 169 -0.85 6.51 -14.51
CA ASP A 169 -1.02 6.14 -15.94
C ASP A 169 0.29 5.96 -16.72
N TRP A 170 1.34 5.45 -16.05
CA TRP A 170 2.57 5.05 -16.72
C TRP A 170 2.89 3.58 -16.46
N SER A 171 3.47 2.91 -17.45
CA SER A 171 3.90 1.52 -17.34
C SER A 171 5.40 1.41 -17.22
N GLN A 172 5.86 0.41 -16.47
CA GLN A 172 7.28 0.15 -16.22
C GLN A 172 7.63 -1.30 -16.45
N ARG A 173 8.71 -1.54 -17.22
CA ARG A 173 9.33 -2.87 -17.32
C ARG A 173 10.21 -3.10 -16.11
N VAL A 174 10.01 -4.20 -15.42
CA VAL A 174 10.77 -4.59 -14.23
C VAL A 174 11.33 -5.99 -14.47
N ALA A 175 12.65 -6.13 -14.40
CA ALA A 175 13.29 -7.43 -14.42
C ALA A 175 12.92 -8.22 -13.17
N ILE A 176 12.61 -9.50 -13.33
CA ILE A 176 12.23 -10.39 -12.23
C ILE A 176 13.26 -11.51 -12.06
N PRO A 177 13.48 -11.99 -10.82
CA PRO A 177 14.34 -13.15 -10.57
C PRO A 177 13.79 -14.43 -11.22
N SER A 178 14.69 -15.39 -11.52
CA SER A 178 14.36 -16.68 -12.13
C SER A 178 13.25 -17.41 -11.40
N ASP A 179 13.29 -17.47 -10.07
CA ASP A 179 12.28 -18.16 -9.26
C ASP A 179 10.87 -17.58 -9.46
N ALA A 180 10.74 -16.24 -9.55
CA ALA A 180 9.47 -15.60 -9.82
C ALA A 180 9.01 -15.84 -11.28
N ALA A 181 9.96 -15.83 -12.23
CA ALA A 181 9.67 -16.11 -13.63
C ALA A 181 9.18 -17.56 -13.83
N GLU A 182 9.83 -18.53 -13.22
CA GLU A 182 9.43 -19.92 -13.26
C GLU A 182 8.06 -20.16 -12.61
N ALA A 183 7.79 -19.52 -11.47
CA ALA A 183 6.51 -19.61 -10.81
C ALA A 183 5.38 -19.03 -11.69
N LEU A 184 5.63 -17.87 -12.34
CA LEU A 184 4.69 -17.29 -13.31
C LEU A 184 4.50 -18.19 -14.53
N ALA A 185 5.58 -18.75 -15.08
CA ALA A 185 5.51 -19.67 -16.23
C ALA A 185 4.65 -20.92 -15.91
N ARG A 186 4.83 -21.51 -14.74
CA ARG A 186 3.99 -22.64 -14.27
C ARG A 186 2.52 -22.26 -14.14
N LEU A 187 2.22 -21.05 -13.63
CA LEU A 187 0.86 -20.57 -13.49
C LEU A 187 0.21 -20.25 -14.83
N ILE A 188 0.95 -19.59 -15.73
CA ILE A 188 0.46 -19.20 -17.05
C ILE A 188 0.23 -20.42 -17.93
N GLY A 189 1.14 -21.40 -17.91
CA GLY A 189 1.10 -22.57 -18.78
C GLY A 189 1.07 -22.18 -20.26
N GLU A 190 0.13 -22.73 -21.02
CA GLU A 190 -0.01 -22.49 -22.45
C GLU A 190 -0.84 -21.25 -22.80
N ARG A 191 -1.35 -20.53 -21.81
CA ARG A 191 -2.14 -19.32 -22.03
C ARG A 191 -1.32 -18.24 -22.72
N ARG A 192 -1.95 -17.56 -23.69
CA ARG A 192 -1.31 -16.50 -24.49
C ARG A 192 -1.86 -15.12 -24.16
N ARG A 193 -3.04 -15.03 -23.50
CA ARG A 193 -3.74 -13.77 -23.26
C ARG A 193 -4.54 -13.77 -21.96
N GLY A 194 -4.80 -12.55 -21.49
CA GLY A 194 -5.68 -12.23 -20.38
C GLY A 194 -5.02 -12.36 -19.00
N ALA A 195 -5.79 -12.16 -17.95
CA ALA A 195 -5.26 -12.04 -16.59
C ALA A 195 -4.33 -13.19 -16.19
N VAL A 196 -3.15 -12.85 -15.64
CA VAL A 196 -2.21 -13.83 -15.08
C VAL A 196 -2.86 -14.54 -13.90
N PHE A 197 -3.31 -13.75 -12.91
CA PHE A 197 -3.95 -14.26 -11.71
C PHE A 197 -5.47 -14.30 -11.88
N ARG A 198 -6.05 -15.48 -11.69
CA ARG A 198 -7.49 -15.73 -11.89
C ARG A 198 -8.10 -16.40 -10.67
N GLU A 199 -9.38 -16.10 -10.43
CA GLU A 199 -10.27 -16.90 -9.58
C GLU A 199 -10.57 -18.23 -10.26
N ASP A 200 -11.13 -19.19 -9.52
CA ASP A 200 -11.54 -20.48 -10.08
C ASP A 200 -12.65 -20.34 -11.14
N SER A 201 -13.40 -19.25 -11.12
CA SER A 201 -14.36 -18.86 -12.16
C SER A 201 -13.73 -18.38 -13.46
N GLY A 202 -12.41 -18.21 -13.53
CA GLY A 202 -11.69 -17.63 -14.66
C GLY A 202 -11.61 -16.10 -14.67
N ALA A 203 -12.34 -15.40 -13.82
CA ALA A 203 -12.26 -13.95 -13.67
C ALA A 203 -10.90 -13.53 -13.06
N ARG A 204 -10.49 -12.27 -13.30
CA ARG A 204 -9.29 -11.71 -12.66
C ARG A 204 -9.37 -11.83 -11.13
N LEU A 205 -8.29 -12.24 -10.48
CA LEU A 205 -8.21 -12.42 -9.03
C LEU A 205 -8.48 -11.10 -8.31
N ARG A 206 -9.37 -11.12 -7.32
CA ARG A 206 -9.69 -9.95 -6.52
C ARG A 206 -8.62 -9.69 -5.46
N GLN A 207 -8.44 -8.43 -5.11
CA GLN A 207 -7.45 -8.04 -4.10
C GLN A 207 -7.70 -8.73 -2.75
N GLN A 208 -8.96 -8.90 -2.36
CA GLN A 208 -9.31 -9.58 -1.10
C GLN A 208 -8.89 -11.05 -1.10
N THR A 209 -9.07 -11.75 -2.22
CA THR A 209 -8.60 -13.13 -2.41
C THR A 209 -7.08 -13.20 -2.33
N ALA A 210 -6.37 -12.26 -2.97
CA ALA A 210 -4.90 -12.19 -2.90
C ALA A 210 -4.40 -11.95 -1.47
N VAL A 211 -5.06 -11.08 -0.71
CA VAL A 211 -4.76 -10.89 0.73
C VAL A 211 -4.95 -12.19 1.49
N GLY A 212 -6.07 -12.92 1.26
CA GLY A 212 -6.33 -14.22 1.87
C GLY A 212 -5.26 -15.27 1.56
N ILE A 213 -4.79 -15.31 0.31
CA ILE A 213 -3.69 -16.21 -0.10
C ILE A 213 -2.42 -15.91 0.70
N VAL A 214 -1.98 -14.64 0.75
CA VAL A 214 -0.77 -14.25 1.49
C VAL A 214 -0.91 -14.55 2.98
N SER A 215 -2.08 -14.22 3.58
CA SER A 215 -2.35 -14.51 4.99
C SER A 215 -2.37 -16.00 5.31
N SER A 216 -2.85 -16.84 4.39
CA SER A 216 -2.85 -18.30 4.58
C SER A 216 -1.43 -18.86 4.61
N VAL A 217 -0.54 -18.39 3.73
CA VAL A 217 0.89 -18.77 3.76
C VAL A 217 1.53 -18.28 5.06
N ALA A 218 1.28 -17.01 5.42
CA ALA A 218 1.83 -16.39 6.61
C ALA A 218 1.46 -17.13 7.91
N LEU A 219 0.20 -17.58 8.00
CA LEU A 219 -0.28 -18.36 9.15
C LEU A 219 0.48 -19.68 9.28
N ARG A 220 0.73 -20.39 8.17
CA ARG A 220 1.45 -21.67 8.16
C ARG A 220 2.90 -21.55 8.61
N VAL A 221 3.54 -20.42 8.35
CA VAL A 221 4.91 -20.15 8.80
C VAL A 221 4.98 -19.42 10.14
N GLY A 222 3.86 -19.30 10.86
CA GLY A 222 3.82 -18.71 12.21
C GLY A 222 3.95 -17.19 12.27
N VAL A 223 3.64 -16.49 11.19
CA VAL A 223 3.73 -15.00 11.10
C VAL A 223 2.40 -14.39 10.62
N PRO A 224 1.30 -14.53 11.38
CA PRO A 224 -0.07 -14.25 10.91
C PRO A 224 -0.31 -12.81 10.46
N ASP A 225 0.49 -11.84 10.92
CA ASP A 225 0.32 -10.41 10.64
C ASP A 225 0.92 -9.97 9.29
N ILE A 226 1.34 -10.91 8.45
CA ILE A 226 1.90 -10.62 7.13
C ILE A 226 0.78 -10.42 6.10
N SER A 227 0.87 -9.32 5.40
CA SER A 227 0.00 -8.89 4.31
C SER A 227 0.82 -8.67 3.03
N PRO A 228 0.20 -8.46 1.86
CA PRO A 228 0.91 -8.05 0.65
C PRO A 228 1.78 -6.80 0.86
N HIS A 229 1.33 -5.87 1.70
CA HIS A 229 2.10 -4.67 2.03
C HIS A 229 3.31 -4.97 2.93
N SER A 230 3.20 -5.97 3.81
CA SER A 230 4.31 -6.48 4.61
C SER A 230 5.37 -7.14 3.73
N LEU A 231 4.99 -7.87 2.67
CA LEU A 231 5.93 -8.43 1.69
C LEU A 231 6.72 -7.33 0.97
N ARG A 232 6.08 -6.22 0.64
CA ARG A 232 6.74 -5.06 0.03
C ARG A 232 7.73 -4.38 1.00
N ARG A 233 7.43 -4.33 2.30
CA ARG A 233 8.40 -3.90 3.34
C ARG A 233 9.56 -4.88 3.45
N THR A 234 9.26 -6.18 3.46
CA THR A 234 10.27 -7.24 3.48
C THR A 234 11.23 -7.10 2.30
N PHE A 235 10.71 -6.90 1.08
CA PHE A 235 11.53 -6.65 -0.10
C PHE A 235 12.48 -5.46 0.11
N CYS A 236 11.98 -4.32 0.56
CA CYS A 236 12.78 -3.13 0.80
C CYS A 236 13.89 -3.39 1.84
N THR A 237 13.50 -3.93 3.00
CA THR A 237 14.42 -4.18 4.12
C THR A 237 15.49 -5.19 3.76
N LEU A 238 15.10 -6.37 3.25
CA LEU A 238 16.05 -7.44 2.93
C LEU A 238 16.93 -7.11 1.71
N SER A 239 16.44 -6.32 0.75
CA SER A 239 17.28 -5.85 -0.36
C SER A 239 18.38 -4.90 0.12
N ARG A 240 18.07 -3.99 1.06
CA ARG A 240 19.07 -3.13 1.68
C ARG A 240 20.05 -3.93 2.54
N ASP A 241 19.57 -4.91 3.31
CA ASP A 241 20.43 -5.82 4.08
C ASP A 241 21.37 -6.64 3.20
N ALA A 242 20.93 -6.96 1.97
CA ALA A 242 21.75 -7.61 0.94
C ALA A 242 22.71 -6.66 0.21
N GLY A 243 22.72 -5.36 0.53
CA GLY A 243 23.58 -4.35 -0.08
C GLY A 243 23.14 -3.89 -1.47
N VAL A 244 21.89 -4.14 -1.87
CA VAL A 244 21.36 -3.65 -3.16
C VAL A 244 21.25 -2.12 -3.11
N PRO A 245 21.76 -1.38 -4.11
CA PRO A 245 21.66 0.08 -4.15
C PRO A 245 20.21 0.58 -4.12
N ASP A 246 19.95 1.65 -3.36
CA ASP A 246 18.60 2.23 -3.20
C ASP A 246 17.94 2.54 -4.54
N ARG A 247 18.70 3.06 -5.54
CA ARG A 247 18.18 3.33 -6.90
C ARG A 247 17.57 2.10 -7.56
N ASP A 248 18.17 0.93 -7.37
CA ASP A 248 17.74 -0.32 -8.00
C ASP A 248 16.52 -0.88 -7.26
N ILE A 249 16.49 -0.76 -5.92
CA ILE A 249 15.33 -1.10 -5.09
C ILE A 249 14.15 -0.20 -5.46
N MET A 250 14.39 1.11 -5.59
CA MET A 250 13.36 2.09 -5.98
C MET A 250 12.80 1.78 -7.37
N ALA A 251 13.67 1.46 -8.32
CA ALA A 251 13.27 1.11 -9.68
C ALA A 251 12.40 -0.15 -9.69
N ALA A 252 12.79 -1.22 -9.01
CA ALA A 252 12.01 -2.46 -8.95
C ALA A 252 10.64 -2.23 -8.26
N GLY A 253 10.63 -1.65 -7.08
CA GLY A 253 9.43 -1.45 -6.29
C GLY A 253 8.54 -0.27 -6.73
N GLY A 254 9.02 0.61 -7.63
CA GLY A 254 8.28 1.80 -8.08
C GLY A 254 8.10 2.83 -6.97
N TRP A 255 9.18 3.17 -6.26
CA TRP A 255 9.24 4.31 -5.34
C TRP A 255 9.83 5.52 -6.05
N ASN A 256 9.22 6.69 -5.83
CA ASN A 256 9.60 7.93 -6.49
C ASN A 256 10.56 8.79 -5.67
N SER A 257 10.84 8.41 -4.42
CA SER A 257 11.78 9.15 -3.57
C SER A 257 12.48 8.26 -2.55
N PRO A 258 13.74 8.60 -2.16
CA PRO A 258 14.45 7.92 -1.08
C PRO A 258 13.70 7.96 0.26
N GLN A 259 13.00 9.05 0.56
CA GLN A 259 12.21 9.18 1.80
C GLN A 259 11.09 8.15 1.88
N MET A 260 10.47 7.79 0.73
CA MET A 260 9.49 6.70 0.70
C MET A 260 10.14 5.35 0.95
N LEU A 261 11.36 5.12 0.45
CA LEU A 261 12.10 3.90 0.71
C LEU A 261 12.48 3.81 2.20
N ASP A 262 12.95 4.92 2.80
CA ASP A 262 13.26 5.02 4.22
C ASP A 262 12.04 4.70 5.12
N TYR A 263 10.84 5.10 4.69
CA TYR A 263 9.61 4.77 5.40
C TYR A 263 9.34 3.25 5.44
N TYR A 264 9.74 2.51 4.39
CA TYR A 264 9.55 1.05 4.30
C TYR A 264 10.70 0.25 4.92
N ASP A 265 11.86 0.87 5.13
CA ASP A 265 13.03 0.20 5.70
C ASP A 265 12.89 0.03 7.22
N MET A 266 12.70 -1.21 7.62
CA MET A 266 12.54 -1.58 9.03
C MET A 266 13.88 -1.79 9.75
N SER A 267 14.99 -1.96 9.01
CA SER A 267 16.32 -2.21 9.57
C SER A 267 16.93 -0.97 10.25
N ARG A 268 16.47 0.24 9.89
CA ARG A 268 16.98 1.51 10.43
C ARG A 268 16.55 1.83 11.87
N ARG A 269 15.83 0.94 12.53
CA ARG A 269 15.43 1.15 13.94
C ARG A 269 16.58 1.02 14.97
N GLY A 270 17.83 0.97 14.52
CA GLY A 270 19.01 0.87 15.39
C GLY A 270 19.20 -0.50 16.06
N LEU A 271 18.34 -1.47 15.74
CA LEU A 271 18.40 -2.82 16.33
C LEU A 271 19.33 -3.77 15.56
N ASN A 272 19.85 -3.37 14.41
CA ASN A 272 20.74 -4.21 13.60
C ASN A 272 22.21 -4.18 14.05
N GLY A 273 22.56 -3.32 15.01
CA GLY A 273 23.92 -3.21 15.57
C GLY A 273 25.02 -2.72 14.63
N LYS A 274 24.76 -2.70 13.30
CA LYS A 274 25.78 -2.49 12.27
C LYS A 274 26.65 -1.24 12.45
N ALA A 275 26.11 -0.16 13.02
CA ALA A 275 26.88 1.06 13.25
C ALA A 275 27.88 0.87 14.39
N GLY A 276 27.45 0.22 15.49
CA GLY A 276 28.33 -0.09 16.61
C GLY A 276 29.40 -1.12 16.24
N ASP A 277 28.97 -2.20 15.57
CA ASP A 277 29.87 -3.26 15.11
C ASP A 277 30.91 -2.70 14.14
N GLY A 278 30.51 -1.90 13.15
CA GLY A 278 31.41 -1.27 12.20
C GLY A 278 32.40 -0.29 12.84
N LEU A 279 31.96 0.45 13.89
CA LEU A 279 32.85 1.31 14.65
C LEU A 279 33.84 0.48 15.49
N GLN A 280 33.37 -0.57 16.13
CA GLN A 280 34.22 -1.49 16.90
C GLN A 280 35.30 -2.13 16.01
N ASP A 281 34.92 -2.60 14.81
CA ASP A 281 35.85 -3.17 13.84
C ASP A 281 36.89 -2.15 13.35
N TYR A 282 36.47 -0.89 13.20
CA TYR A 282 37.38 0.20 12.81
C TYR A 282 38.37 0.53 13.90
N LEU A 283 37.91 0.61 15.14
CA LEU A 283 38.78 0.89 16.31
C LEU A 283 39.71 -0.26 16.69
N GLY A 284 39.37 -1.49 16.31
CA GLY A 284 40.20 -2.68 16.53
C GLY A 284 41.27 -2.96 15.48
N LYS A 285 41.32 -2.17 14.38
CA LYS A 285 42.41 -2.25 13.41
C LYS A 285 43.57 -1.40 13.88
N GLU A 286 44.65 -2.06 14.32
CA GLU A 286 45.95 -1.41 14.48
C GLU A 286 46.52 -1.08 13.08
N ASP A 287 47.04 0.15 12.88
CA ASP A 287 47.71 0.61 11.65
C ASP A 287 48.98 -0.16 11.36
#